data_20b955f275f5640fbe4548fb9a77dea2
#
_entry.id   20b955f275f5640fbe4548fb9a77dea2
#
_cell.length_a   1.000
_cell.length_b   1.000
_cell.length_c   1.000
_cell.angle_alpha   90.00
_cell.angle_beta   90.00
_cell.angle_gamma   90.00
#
_symmetry.space_group_name_H-M   'P 1'
#
loop_
_entity.id
_entity.type
_entity.pdbx_description
1 polymer ?
#
loop_
_entity_poly.entity_id
_entity_poly.type
_entity_poly.pdbx_seq_one_letter_code
_entity_poly.pdbx_strand_id
1 'polypeptide(L)'
;EELTDYRKLYKYLKERLINGKMTYMFLDEIQNVKDFPKVLDSLYIKKNIDIYVTGSNAYMLSSEIATMISGRYIQIEMLPLSFKEYMESTGSMNDRGIKYAEYLQNSSFPFTLELKNQPDEIRDYLEGIYNTIVVKDIINRKRITDTMMLKSVLRFVFDNIGNPLSSKKIADTMTSEGRKIDTKTVGKYLEAFSESYIIYQAKRYNIKGKQYLKTLEKYYIVDIGMRYMLLGSRQADAGHVLENIVYLELLRRGYDVYVGKIDSYEVDFVAQNKKGTVYFQVALTVRDENTLLRELRPLQAIRDHY
;
A
#
# COMPACT_ATOMS: atom_id res chain seq x y z
N GLU A 1 -13.75 -24.00 -8.09
CA GLU A 1 -12.85 -24.73 -9.03
C GLU A 1 -13.46 -24.94 -10.42
N GLU A 2 -14.79 -25.09 -10.57
CA GLU A 2 -15.43 -25.35 -11.89
C GLU A 2 -15.39 -24.15 -12.86
N LEU A 3 -15.27 -22.92 -12.36
CA LEU A 3 -15.36 -21.68 -13.15
C LEU A 3 -14.00 -21.01 -13.43
N THR A 4 -12.88 -21.73 -13.32
CA THR A 4 -11.52 -21.21 -13.58
C THR A 4 -11.19 -21.04 -15.07
N ASP A 5 -12.02 -21.60 -15.96
CA ASP A 5 -11.96 -21.38 -17.41
C ASP A 5 -12.95 -20.27 -17.82
N TYR A 6 -12.48 -19.29 -18.60
CA TYR A 6 -13.29 -18.13 -18.99
C TYR A 6 -14.56 -18.48 -19.79
N ARG A 7 -14.54 -19.57 -20.59
CA ARG A 7 -15.69 -19.99 -21.38
C ARG A 7 -16.78 -20.55 -20.49
N LYS A 8 -16.40 -21.34 -19.47
CA LYS A 8 -17.32 -21.88 -18.48
C LYS A 8 -17.94 -20.75 -17.64
N LEU A 9 -17.11 -19.81 -17.19
CA LEU A 9 -17.58 -18.64 -16.46
C LEU A 9 -18.54 -17.80 -17.31
N TYR A 10 -18.18 -17.50 -18.56
CA TYR A 10 -19.04 -16.73 -19.46
C TYR A 10 -20.40 -17.40 -19.68
N LYS A 11 -20.40 -18.72 -19.95
CA LYS A 11 -21.63 -19.50 -20.11
C LYS A 11 -22.49 -19.43 -18.85
N TYR A 12 -21.88 -19.67 -17.68
CA TYR A 12 -22.55 -19.59 -16.38
C TYR A 12 -23.21 -18.24 -16.12
N LEU A 13 -22.49 -17.15 -16.38
CA LEU A 13 -23.00 -15.79 -16.20
C LEU A 13 -24.11 -15.46 -17.22
N LYS A 14 -23.93 -15.86 -18.49
CA LYS A 14 -24.89 -15.60 -19.56
C LYS A 14 -26.26 -16.26 -19.28
N GLU A 15 -26.28 -17.46 -18.74
CA GLU A 15 -27.50 -18.20 -18.40
C GLU A 15 -28.31 -17.55 -17.25
N ARG A 16 -27.68 -16.68 -16.47
CA ARG A 16 -28.30 -15.99 -15.32
C ARG A 16 -28.71 -14.56 -15.61
N LEU A 17 -28.46 -14.07 -16.83
CA LEU A 17 -28.93 -12.76 -17.25
C LEU A 17 -30.44 -12.73 -17.42
N ILE A 18 -31.07 -11.72 -16.85
CA ILE A 18 -32.52 -11.52 -16.99
C ILE A 18 -32.76 -10.46 -18.06
N ASN A 19 -33.47 -10.84 -19.13
CA ASN A 19 -33.77 -9.92 -20.23
C ASN A 19 -34.61 -8.73 -19.70
N GLY A 20 -34.21 -7.52 -20.12
CA GLY A 20 -34.90 -6.28 -19.79
C GLY A 20 -34.69 -5.76 -18.36
N LYS A 21 -33.87 -6.45 -17.53
CA LYS A 21 -33.52 -5.98 -16.18
C LYS A 21 -32.04 -5.68 -16.10
N MET A 22 -31.69 -4.65 -15.30
CA MET A 22 -30.30 -4.37 -14.93
C MET A 22 -29.77 -5.50 -14.05
N THR A 23 -28.59 -6.03 -14.39
CA THR A 23 -27.91 -7.10 -13.64
C THR A 23 -26.60 -6.56 -13.09
N TYR A 24 -26.43 -6.62 -11.77
CA TYR A 24 -25.19 -6.29 -11.09
C TYR A 24 -24.40 -7.57 -10.86
N MET A 25 -23.15 -7.61 -11.36
CA MET A 25 -22.28 -8.77 -11.24
C MET A 25 -21.10 -8.44 -10.33
N PHE A 26 -20.90 -9.25 -9.29
CA PHE A 26 -19.75 -9.14 -8.39
C PHE A 26 -18.89 -10.40 -8.59
N LEU A 27 -17.69 -10.21 -9.11
CA LEU A 27 -16.72 -11.28 -9.39
C LEU A 27 -15.51 -11.09 -8.51
N ASP A 28 -15.43 -11.88 -7.46
CA ASP A 28 -14.37 -11.82 -6.46
C ASP A 28 -13.14 -12.62 -6.91
N GLU A 29 -11.93 -12.07 -6.67
CA GLU A 29 -10.65 -12.67 -7.04
C GLU A 29 -10.60 -13.17 -8.49
N ILE A 30 -11.06 -12.33 -9.42
CA ILE A 30 -11.27 -12.70 -10.84
C ILE A 30 -9.98 -13.15 -11.55
N GLN A 31 -8.80 -12.75 -11.04
CA GLN A 31 -7.50 -13.19 -11.57
C GLN A 31 -7.28 -14.71 -11.47
N ASN A 32 -8.06 -15.41 -10.66
CA ASN A 32 -8.04 -16.88 -10.60
C ASN A 32 -8.67 -17.54 -11.84
N VAL A 33 -9.36 -16.79 -12.69
CA VAL A 33 -9.96 -17.26 -13.93
C VAL A 33 -9.01 -16.98 -15.08
N LYS A 34 -8.53 -18.03 -15.73
CA LYS A 34 -7.64 -17.87 -16.89
C LYS A 34 -8.38 -17.11 -18.01
N ASP A 35 -7.70 -16.16 -18.64
CA ASP A 35 -8.24 -15.35 -19.74
C ASP A 35 -9.52 -14.55 -19.38
N PHE A 36 -9.75 -14.25 -18.12
CA PHE A 36 -10.95 -13.52 -17.66
C PHE A 36 -11.20 -12.16 -18.35
N PRO A 37 -10.21 -11.41 -18.86
CA PRO A 37 -10.47 -10.18 -19.61
C PRO A 37 -11.41 -10.38 -20.78
N LYS A 38 -11.40 -11.56 -21.44
CA LYS A 38 -12.32 -11.90 -22.53
C LYS A 38 -13.78 -12.01 -22.06
N VAL A 39 -13.99 -12.44 -20.82
CA VAL A 39 -15.34 -12.47 -20.21
C VAL A 39 -15.84 -11.05 -20.00
N LEU A 40 -15.01 -10.20 -19.39
CA LEU A 40 -15.34 -8.81 -19.08
C LEU A 40 -15.67 -8.04 -20.34
N ASP A 41 -14.83 -8.13 -21.38
CA ASP A 41 -15.06 -7.46 -22.68
C ASP A 41 -16.36 -7.95 -23.34
N SER A 42 -16.62 -9.26 -23.32
CA SER A 42 -17.85 -9.85 -23.89
C SER A 42 -19.12 -9.44 -23.14
N LEU A 43 -19.04 -9.22 -21.83
CA LEU A 43 -20.17 -8.76 -21.02
C LEU A 43 -20.37 -7.24 -21.10
N TYR A 44 -19.30 -6.48 -21.23
CA TYR A 44 -19.35 -5.02 -21.30
C TYR A 44 -20.18 -4.47 -22.46
N ILE A 45 -20.24 -5.22 -23.58
CA ILE A 45 -21.06 -4.86 -24.76
C ILE A 45 -22.55 -4.84 -24.44
N LYS A 46 -23.00 -5.50 -23.36
CA LYS A 46 -24.40 -5.60 -22.96
C LYS A 46 -24.80 -4.39 -22.11
N LYS A 47 -25.83 -3.66 -22.57
CA LYS A 47 -26.27 -2.39 -21.95
C LYS A 47 -26.94 -2.54 -20.57
N ASN A 48 -27.32 -3.75 -20.19
CA ASN A 48 -28.06 -4.04 -18.97
C ASN A 48 -27.21 -4.77 -17.92
N ILE A 49 -25.89 -4.60 -17.96
CA ILE A 49 -24.96 -5.22 -16.99
C ILE A 49 -24.07 -4.15 -16.42
N ASP A 50 -23.91 -4.19 -15.10
CA ASP A 50 -22.88 -3.46 -14.36
C ASP A 50 -21.98 -4.46 -13.65
N ILE A 51 -20.66 -4.38 -13.85
CA ILE A 51 -19.71 -5.41 -13.46
C ILE A 51 -18.74 -4.83 -12.44
N TYR A 52 -18.68 -5.46 -11.29
CA TYR A 52 -17.73 -5.19 -10.21
C TYR A 52 -16.77 -6.38 -10.10
N VAL A 53 -15.49 -6.11 -10.21
CA VAL A 53 -14.45 -7.13 -10.07
C VAL A 53 -13.49 -6.77 -8.95
N THR A 54 -13.06 -7.75 -8.18
CA THR A 54 -12.01 -7.56 -7.18
C THR A 54 -10.76 -8.34 -7.56
N GLY A 55 -9.65 -7.91 -7.01
CA GLY A 55 -8.37 -8.62 -7.07
C GLY A 55 -7.41 -8.07 -6.05
N SER A 56 -6.61 -8.96 -5.49
CA SER A 56 -5.73 -8.70 -4.35
C SER A 56 -4.38 -8.06 -4.73
N ASN A 57 -4.14 -7.71 -6.00
CA ASN A 57 -2.87 -7.13 -6.42
C ASN A 57 -2.99 -6.18 -7.61
N ALA A 58 -2.04 -5.22 -7.69
CA ALA A 58 -1.98 -4.24 -8.76
C ALA A 58 -1.69 -4.84 -10.15
N TYR A 59 -1.11 -6.06 -10.20
CA TYR A 59 -0.80 -6.75 -11.45
C TYR A 59 -2.07 -7.05 -12.27
N MET A 60 -3.19 -7.26 -11.59
CA MET A 60 -4.48 -7.45 -12.26
C MET A 60 -4.82 -6.31 -13.22
N LEU A 61 -4.44 -5.08 -12.88
CA LEU A 61 -4.78 -3.88 -13.65
C LEU A 61 -3.66 -3.42 -14.60
N SER A 62 -2.42 -3.88 -14.38
CA SER A 62 -1.25 -3.41 -15.14
C SER A 62 -0.93 -4.22 -16.39
N SER A 63 -1.54 -5.40 -16.58
CA SER A 63 -1.22 -6.32 -17.67
C SER A 63 -2.22 -6.27 -18.83
N GLU A 64 -2.75 -7.42 -19.22
CA GLU A 64 -3.66 -7.58 -20.35
C GLU A 64 -5.00 -6.84 -20.19
N ILE A 65 -5.46 -6.65 -18.92
CA ILE A 65 -6.70 -5.91 -18.63
C ILE A 65 -6.58 -4.46 -19.02
N ALA A 66 -5.49 -3.80 -18.65
CA ALA A 66 -5.27 -2.40 -18.98
C ALA A 66 -5.32 -2.17 -20.49
N THR A 67 -4.93 -3.18 -21.28
CA THR A 67 -4.95 -3.09 -22.74
C THR A 67 -6.34 -3.39 -23.33
N MET A 68 -7.05 -4.40 -22.81
CA MET A 68 -8.33 -4.84 -23.38
C MET A 68 -9.53 -3.98 -22.96
N ILE A 69 -9.55 -3.50 -21.72
CA ILE A 69 -10.65 -2.68 -21.19
C ILE A 69 -10.22 -1.26 -20.81
N SER A 70 -9.09 -0.79 -21.36
CA SER A 70 -8.56 0.56 -21.12
C SER A 70 -9.62 1.63 -21.38
N GLY A 71 -9.78 2.55 -20.43
CA GLY A 71 -10.77 3.63 -20.52
C GLY A 71 -12.22 3.20 -20.27
N ARG A 72 -12.47 1.94 -19.90
CA ARG A 72 -13.82 1.38 -19.70
C ARG A 72 -14.08 0.91 -18.28
N TYR A 73 -13.23 1.26 -17.33
CA TYR A 73 -13.40 0.92 -15.92
C TYR A 73 -13.03 2.09 -15.00
N ILE A 74 -13.56 2.06 -13.81
CA ILE A 74 -13.18 2.93 -12.70
C ILE A 74 -12.45 2.06 -11.69
N GLN A 75 -11.22 2.44 -11.36
CA GLN A 75 -10.45 1.78 -10.31
C GLN A 75 -10.79 2.38 -8.96
N ILE A 76 -11.09 1.51 -7.99
CA ILE A 76 -11.27 1.86 -6.57
C ILE A 76 -10.18 1.13 -5.80
N GLU A 77 -9.22 1.89 -5.29
CA GLU A 77 -8.18 1.35 -4.42
C GLU A 77 -8.65 1.44 -2.97
N MET A 78 -8.66 0.29 -2.28
CA MET A 78 -9.11 0.20 -0.89
C MET A 78 -7.91 0.03 0.02
N LEU A 79 -7.71 0.99 0.91
CA LEU A 79 -6.74 0.91 2.00
C LEU A 79 -7.40 0.29 3.24
N PRO A 80 -6.63 -0.31 4.16
CA PRO A 80 -7.12 -0.66 5.49
C PRO A 80 -7.74 0.54 6.21
N LEU A 81 -8.40 0.34 7.33
CA LEU A 81 -9.08 1.42 8.06
C LEU A 81 -8.14 2.58 8.38
N SER A 82 -8.58 3.81 8.18
CA SER A 82 -7.94 4.98 8.75
C SER A 82 -8.09 5.00 10.27
N PHE A 83 -7.27 5.76 10.96
CA PHE A 83 -7.44 5.93 12.41
C PHE A 83 -8.83 6.50 12.76
N LYS A 84 -9.38 7.37 11.91
CA LYS A 84 -10.74 7.89 12.09
C LYS A 84 -11.79 6.79 11.98
N GLU A 85 -11.75 5.98 10.93
CA GLU A 85 -12.67 4.85 10.73
C GLU A 85 -12.55 3.81 11.85
N TYR A 86 -11.32 3.54 12.32
CA TYR A 86 -11.07 2.67 13.46
C TYR A 86 -11.74 3.21 14.75
N MET A 87 -11.59 4.51 15.03
CA MET A 87 -12.24 5.14 16.19
C MET A 87 -13.77 5.08 16.10
N GLU A 88 -14.33 5.39 14.93
CA GLU A 88 -15.77 5.33 14.68
C GLU A 88 -16.31 3.90 14.88
N SER A 89 -15.59 2.89 14.39
CA SER A 89 -15.98 1.48 14.53
C SER A 89 -15.88 0.96 15.96
N THR A 90 -14.98 1.49 16.78
CA THR A 90 -14.83 1.10 18.18
C THR A 90 -15.73 1.88 19.15
N GLY A 91 -16.53 2.82 18.65
CA GLY A 91 -17.56 3.54 19.42
C GLY A 91 -17.06 4.54 20.47
N SER A 92 -15.75 4.81 20.54
CA SER A 92 -15.16 5.72 21.53
C SER A 92 -14.37 6.85 20.85
N MET A 93 -14.90 8.07 20.95
CA MET A 93 -14.22 9.29 20.45
C MET A 93 -13.39 10.00 21.54
N ASN A 94 -13.47 9.56 22.80
CA ASN A 94 -12.96 10.33 23.93
C ASN A 94 -11.51 10.00 24.31
N ASP A 95 -11.02 8.80 24.01
CA ASP A 95 -9.68 8.33 24.44
C ASP A 95 -8.73 8.16 23.24
N ARG A 96 -8.49 9.24 22.51
CA ARG A 96 -7.67 9.21 21.27
C ARG A 96 -6.29 8.59 21.46
N GLY A 97 -5.63 8.84 22.59
CA GLY A 97 -4.30 8.29 22.88
C GLY A 97 -4.31 6.77 23.05
N ILE A 98 -5.26 6.25 23.81
CA ILE A 98 -5.45 4.82 24.02
C ILE A 98 -5.82 4.15 22.70
N LYS A 99 -6.79 4.71 21.98
CA LYS A 99 -7.23 4.19 20.69
C LYS A 99 -6.14 4.23 19.62
N TYR A 100 -5.27 5.23 19.66
CA TYR A 100 -4.11 5.27 18.78
C TYR A 100 -3.12 4.13 19.08
N ALA A 101 -2.83 3.89 20.36
CA ALA A 101 -1.99 2.75 20.74
C ALA A 101 -2.59 1.40 20.33
N GLU A 102 -3.91 1.22 20.53
CA GLU A 102 -4.65 0.03 20.07
C GLU A 102 -4.58 -0.11 18.56
N TYR A 103 -4.82 0.96 17.80
CA TYR A 103 -4.74 0.99 16.34
C TYR A 103 -3.37 0.56 15.82
N LEU A 104 -2.29 0.99 16.48
CA LEU A 104 -0.93 0.59 16.11
C LEU A 104 -0.65 -0.90 16.39
N GLN A 105 -1.17 -1.42 17.51
CA GLN A 105 -0.94 -2.80 17.93
C GLN A 105 -1.85 -3.80 17.23
N ASN A 106 -3.12 -3.46 17.14
CA ASN A 106 -4.17 -4.39 16.71
C ASN A 106 -4.39 -4.39 15.20
N SER A 107 -3.60 -3.57 14.45
CA SER A 107 -3.76 -3.45 13.00
C SER A 107 -4.97 -2.62 12.57
N SER A 108 -4.91 -2.17 11.33
CA SER A 108 -5.97 -1.43 10.65
C SER A 108 -6.81 -2.29 9.70
N PHE A 109 -6.58 -3.60 9.65
CA PHE A 109 -7.44 -4.49 8.87
C PHE A 109 -8.81 -4.65 9.53
N PRO A 110 -9.93 -4.53 8.76
CA PRO A 110 -11.28 -4.50 9.34
C PRO A 110 -11.62 -5.70 10.22
N PHE A 111 -11.19 -6.91 9.85
CA PHE A 111 -11.50 -8.12 10.60
C PHE A 111 -10.90 -8.14 12.01
N THR A 112 -9.84 -7.38 12.28
CA THR A 112 -9.26 -7.29 13.64
C THR A 112 -10.22 -6.69 14.65
N LEU A 113 -11.21 -5.90 14.20
CA LEU A 113 -12.29 -5.38 15.06
C LEU A 113 -13.18 -6.49 15.62
N GLU A 114 -13.38 -7.57 14.86
CA GLU A 114 -14.18 -8.73 15.28
C GLU A 114 -13.45 -9.55 16.34
N LEU A 115 -12.13 -9.50 16.38
CA LEU A 115 -11.29 -10.24 17.32
C LEU A 115 -11.24 -9.59 18.73
N LYS A 116 -11.98 -8.49 18.95
CA LYS A 116 -12.23 -7.87 20.27
C LYS A 116 -10.98 -7.67 21.14
N ASN A 117 -9.90 -7.18 20.54
CA ASN A 117 -8.62 -6.95 21.23
C ASN A 117 -8.00 -8.21 21.88
N GLN A 118 -8.13 -9.35 21.25
CA GLN A 118 -7.44 -10.59 21.63
C GLN A 118 -6.06 -10.63 20.92
N PRO A 119 -4.94 -10.32 21.59
CA PRO A 119 -3.64 -10.12 20.92
C PRO A 119 -3.13 -11.35 20.18
N ASP A 120 -3.35 -12.54 20.74
CA ASP A 120 -2.88 -13.80 20.12
C ASP A 120 -3.67 -14.10 18.83
N GLU A 121 -5.00 -13.93 18.85
CA GLU A 121 -5.84 -14.14 17.67
C GLU A 121 -5.55 -13.11 16.57
N ILE A 122 -5.30 -11.85 16.95
CA ILE A 122 -4.88 -10.79 16.03
C ILE A 122 -3.54 -11.14 15.38
N ARG A 123 -2.59 -11.60 16.18
CA ARG A 123 -1.29 -12.03 15.69
C ARG A 123 -1.40 -13.19 14.69
N ASP A 124 -2.15 -14.23 15.02
CA ASP A 124 -2.37 -15.39 14.16
C ASP A 124 -3.04 -14.97 12.83
N TYR A 125 -4.01 -14.07 12.91
CA TYR A 125 -4.66 -13.50 11.74
C TYR A 125 -3.67 -12.72 10.86
N LEU A 126 -2.84 -11.87 11.44
CA LEU A 126 -1.83 -11.09 10.70
C LEU A 126 -0.75 -12.00 10.09
N GLU A 127 -0.33 -13.06 10.78
CA GLU A 127 0.56 -14.09 10.23
C GLU A 127 -0.09 -14.81 9.05
N GLY A 128 -1.38 -15.10 9.13
CA GLY A 128 -2.17 -15.66 8.03
C GLY A 128 -2.19 -14.77 6.79
N ILE A 129 -2.45 -13.46 6.96
CA ILE A 129 -2.40 -12.46 5.89
C ILE A 129 -0.99 -12.37 5.30
N TYR A 130 0.02 -12.21 6.15
CA TYR A 130 1.42 -12.13 5.72
C TYR A 130 1.82 -13.34 4.88
N ASN A 131 1.52 -14.56 5.36
CA ASN A 131 1.82 -15.78 4.63
C ASN A 131 1.05 -15.88 3.31
N THR A 132 -0.21 -15.43 3.28
CA THR A 132 -1.00 -15.41 2.03
C THR A 132 -0.39 -14.47 1.01
N ILE A 133 -0.06 -13.24 1.39
CA ILE A 133 0.56 -12.27 0.48
C ILE A 133 1.95 -12.74 0.05
N VAL A 134 2.83 -13.08 1.01
CA VAL A 134 4.23 -13.41 0.70
C VAL A 134 4.35 -14.75 0.02
N VAL A 135 3.70 -15.80 0.55
CA VAL A 135 3.89 -17.18 0.06
C VAL A 135 3.01 -17.47 -1.16
N LYS A 136 1.69 -17.22 -1.06
CA LYS A 136 0.79 -17.56 -2.16
C LYS A 136 0.90 -16.59 -3.33
N ASP A 137 0.85 -15.28 -3.06
CA ASP A 137 0.86 -14.32 -4.15
C ASP A 137 2.27 -14.07 -4.68
N ILE A 138 3.19 -13.54 -3.88
CA ILE A 138 4.50 -13.08 -4.39
C ILE A 138 5.36 -14.24 -4.85
N ILE A 139 5.59 -15.26 -4.00
CA ILE A 139 6.51 -16.37 -4.30
C ILE A 139 6.00 -17.15 -5.50
N ASN A 140 4.72 -17.51 -5.53
CA ASN A 140 4.17 -18.31 -6.62
C ASN A 140 4.07 -17.51 -7.92
N ARG A 141 3.57 -16.28 -7.88
CA ARG A 141 3.40 -15.42 -9.05
C ARG A 141 4.73 -15.04 -9.70
N LYS A 142 5.71 -14.65 -8.91
CA LYS A 142 7.05 -14.23 -9.40
C LYS A 142 8.04 -15.41 -9.49
N ARG A 143 7.64 -16.63 -9.13
CA ARG A 143 8.46 -17.85 -9.13
C ARG A 143 9.78 -17.66 -8.39
N ILE A 144 9.70 -17.11 -7.19
CA ILE A 144 10.88 -16.81 -6.38
C ILE A 144 11.38 -18.08 -5.72
N THR A 145 12.63 -18.42 -5.94
CA THR A 145 13.28 -19.61 -5.39
C THR A 145 13.90 -19.36 -4.02
N ASP A 146 14.52 -18.21 -3.81
CA ASP A 146 15.09 -17.84 -2.51
C ASP A 146 14.06 -17.09 -1.65
N THR A 147 13.21 -17.88 -1.01
CA THR A 147 12.14 -17.38 -0.15
C THR A 147 12.64 -16.76 1.16
N MET A 148 13.79 -17.26 1.66
CA MET A 148 14.41 -16.71 2.87
C MET A 148 14.97 -15.31 2.61
N MET A 149 15.64 -15.10 1.49
CA MET A 149 16.15 -13.79 1.09
C MET A 149 15.01 -12.80 0.87
N LEU A 150 13.93 -13.21 0.19
CA LEU A 150 12.74 -12.38 0.01
C LEU A 150 12.19 -11.88 1.36
N LYS A 151 11.99 -12.80 2.32
CA LYS A 151 11.50 -12.46 3.67
C LYS A 151 12.46 -11.54 4.43
N SER A 152 13.78 -11.74 4.26
CA SER A 152 14.79 -10.87 4.89
C SER A 152 14.76 -9.46 4.33
N VAL A 153 14.65 -9.30 3.00
CA VAL A 153 14.52 -7.99 2.35
C VAL A 153 13.22 -7.31 2.79
N LEU A 154 12.10 -8.03 2.84
CA LEU A 154 10.83 -7.46 3.31
C LEU A 154 10.92 -6.98 4.77
N ARG A 155 11.49 -7.81 5.66
CA ARG A 155 11.72 -7.45 7.06
C ARG A 155 12.60 -6.20 7.19
N PHE A 156 13.64 -6.09 6.37
CA PHE A 156 14.50 -4.90 6.34
C PHE A 156 13.73 -3.65 5.91
N VAL A 157 12.86 -3.74 4.89
CA VAL A 157 12.01 -2.62 4.46
C VAL A 157 11.05 -2.20 5.58
N PHE A 158 10.42 -3.16 6.26
CA PHE A 158 9.55 -2.91 7.41
C PHE A 158 10.29 -2.24 8.58
N ASP A 159 11.56 -2.60 8.80
CA ASP A 159 12.39 -1.98 9.84
C ASP A 159 12.81 -0.55 9.49
N ASN A 160 12.88 -0.23 8.21
CA ASN A 160 13.36 1.05 7.68
C ASN A 160 12.26 1.91 7.03
N ILE A 161 11.02 1.80 7.49
CA ILE A 161 9.92 2.66 6.98
C ILE A 161 10.27 4.14 7.16
N GLY A 162 9.91 4.96 6.17
CA GLY A 162 10.18 6.42 6.19
C GLY A 162 11.66 6.80 6.02
N ASN A 163 12.57 5.85 6.03
CA ASN A 163 13.98 6.12 5.76
C ASN A 163 14.28 6.12 4.26
N PRO A 164 15.19 6.99 3.77
CA PRO A 164 15.64 6.93 2.39
C PRO A 164 16.36 5.60 2.09
N LEU A 165 15.82 4.84 1.16
CA LEU A 165 16.35 3.54 0.74
C LEU A 165 16.63 3.51 -0.75
N SER A 166 17.56 2.64 -1.13
CA SER A 166 17.79 2.25 -2.52
C SER A 166 18.05 0.75 -2.61
N SER A 167 17.76 0.14 -3.75
CA SER A 167 18.05 -1.27 -3.97
C SER A 167 19.51 -1.61 -3.73
N LYS A 168 20.43 -0.66 -4.00
CA LYS A 168 21.86 -0.82 -3.72
C LYS A 168 22.13 -0.87 -2.21
N LYS A 169 21.60 0.08 -1.42
CA LYS A 169 21.78 0.10 0.03
C LYS A 169 21.26 -1.18 0.68
N ILE A 170 20.10 -1.68 0.23
CA ILE A 170 19.52 -2.94 0.71
C ILE A 170 20.45 -4.12 0.36
N ALA A 171 20.92 -4.21 -0.90
CA ALA A 171 21.82 -5.28 -1.33
C ALA A 171 23.14 -5.26 -0.57
N ASP A 172 23.73 -4.09 -0.34
CA ASP A 172 24.97 -3.93 0.41
C ASP A 172 24.79 -4.37 1.87
N THR A 173 23.68 -4.00 2.51
CA THR A 173 23.34 -4.42 3.88
C THR A 173 23.15 -5.93 3.98
N MET A 174 22.32 -6.53 3.12
CA MET A 174 22.14 -7.99 3.12
C MET A 174 23.45 -8.73 2.92
N THR A 175 24.31 -8.23 2.02
CA THR A 175 25.61 -8.83 1.76
C THR A 175 26.55 -8.72 2.98
N SER A 176 26.54 -7.61 3.69
CA SER A 176 27.33 -7.42 4.91
C SER A 176 26.87 -8.33 6.06
N GLU A 177 25.59 -8.73 6.05
CA GLU A 177 25.00 -9.71 6.98
C GLU A 177 25.25 -11.18 6.53
N GLY A 178 26.10 -11.39 5.53
CA GLY A 178 26.48 -12.72 5.03
C GLY A 178 25.50 -13.31 4.00
N ARG A 179 24.56 -12.54 3.49
CA ARG A 179 23.54 -12.96 2.50
C ARG A 179 23.71 -12.21 1.19
N LYS A 180 24.55 -12.73 0.32
CA LYS A 180 24.86 -12.11 -0.98
C LYS A 180 23.61 -12.03 -1.87
N ILE A 181 23.25 -10.81 -2.28
CA ILE A 181 22.18 -10.53 -3.22
C ILE A 181 22.59 -9.38 -4.15
N ASP A 182 22.19 -9.42 -5.40
CA ASP A 182 22.43 -8.33 -6.34
C ASP A 182 21.31 -7.26 -6.31
N THR A 183 21.67 -6.04 -6.67
CA THR A 183 20.77 -4.87 -6.69
C THR A 183 19.54 -5.08 -7.59
N LYS A 184 19.69 -5.81 -8.71
CA LYS A 184 18.59 -6.05 -9.64
C LYS A 184 17.54 -6.99 -9.03
N THR A 185 18.00 -8.00 -8.28
CA THR A 185 17.11 -8.92 -7.57
C THR A 185 16.36 -8.20 -6.45
N VAL A 186 17.03 -7.34 -5.68
CA VAL A 186 16.36 -6.47 -4.69
C VAL A 186 15.29 -5.61 -5.36
N GLY A 187 15.60 -4.99 -6.50
CA GLY A 187 14.63 -4.19 -7.26
C GLY A 187 13.37 -4.99 -7.64
N LYS A 188 13.55 -6.23 -8.12
CA LYS A 188 12.41 -7.13 -8.41
C LYS A 188 11.59 -7.48 -7.17
N TYR A 189 12.23 -7.63 -6.01
CA TYR A 189 11.51 -7.89 -4.76
C TYR A 189 10.69 -6.67 -4.32
N LEU A 190 11.26 -5.47 -4.37
CA LEU A 190 10.56 -4.22 -4.06
C LEU A 190 9.36 -3.99 -4.99
N GLU A 191 9.52 -4.26 -6.28
CA GLU A 191 8.42 -4.21 -7.25
C GLU A 191 7.32 -5.22 -6.89
N ALA A 192 7.68 -6.46 -6.57
CA ALA A 192 6.71 -7.49 -6.18
C ALA A 192 5.97 -7.14 -4.89
N PHE A 193 6.64 -6.54 -3.91
CA PHE A 193 6.03 -6.07 -2.67
C PHE A 193 5.04 -4.92 -2.94
N SER A 194 5.40 -3.98 -3.81
CA SER A 194 4.53 -2.87 -4.19
C SER A 194 3.30 -3.34 -4.98
N GLU A 195 3.49 -4.26 -5.93
CA GLU A 195 2.39 -4.87 -6.68
C GLU A 195 1.38 -5.62 -5.80
N SER A 196 1.84 -6.17 -4.67
CA SER A 196 0.98 -6.87 -3.71
C SER A 196 0.44 -5.95 -2.60
N TYR A 197 0.58 -4.65 -2.75
CA TYR A 197 0.15 -3.62 -1.81
C TYR A 197 0.67 -3.79 -0.36
N ILE A 198 1.70 -4.61 -0.14
CA ILE A 198 2.28 -4.78 1.19
C ILE A 198 3.19 -3.59 1.57
N ILE A 199 3.78 -2.95 0.54
CA ILE A 199 4.50 -1.68 0.69
C ILE A 199 4.06 -0.66 -0.37
N TYR A 200 4.28 0.60 -0.07
CA TYR A 200 4.08 1.73 -0.97
C TYR A 200 5.39 2.49 -1.14
N GLN A 201 5.69 2.86 -2.37
CA GLN A 201 6.90 3.60 -2.75
C GLN A 201 6.57 5.09 -2.89
N ALA A 202 7.19 5.92 -2.07
CA ALA A 202 7.17 7.37 -2.24
C ALA A 202 8.44 7.83 -2.97
N LYS A 203 8.27 8.22 -4.22
CA LYS A 203 9.37 8.76 -5.05
C LYS A 203 9.79 10.14 -4.54
N ARG A 204 11.05 10.50 -4.78
CA ARG A 204 11.51 11.85 -4.44
C ARG A 204 11.17 12.85 -5.53
N TYR A 205 10.78 14.02 -5.09
CA TYR A 205 10.41 15.14 -5.94
C TYR A 205 11.24 16.39 -5.61
N ASN A 206 11.97 16.90 -6.59
CA ASN A 206 12.67 18.18 -6.45
C ASN A 206 11.67 19.32 -6.61
N ILE A 207 11.36 20.02 -5.54
CA ILE A 207 10.35 21.07 -5.50
C ILE A 207 10.73 22.24 -6.40
N LYS A 208 11.99 22.67 -6.35
CA LYS A 208 12.53 23.79 -7.13
C LYS A 208 12.64 23.44 -8.63
N GLY A 209 13.14 22.25 -8.94
CA GLY A 209 13.30 21.79 -10.32
C GLY A 209 12.04 21.19 -10.94
N LYS A 210 10.97 21.02 -10.15
CA LYS A 210 9.70 20.39 -10.56
C LYS A 210 9.91 19.06 -11.31
N GLN A 211 10.81 18.20 -10.78
CA GLN A 211 11.18 16.94 -11.44
C GLN A 211 11.34 15.80 -10.43
N TYR A 212 11.07 14.59 -10.88
CA TYR A 212 11.30 13.39 -10.08
C TYR A 212 12.78 13.03 -10.01
N LEU A 213 13.23 12.64 -8.82
CA LEU A 213 14.59 12.18 -8.59
C LEU A 213 14.61 10.64 -8.63
N LYS A 214 15.63 10.07 -9.27
CA LYS A 214 15.71 8.62 -9.53
C LYS A 214 16.25 7.76 -8.37
N THR A 215 16.57 8.36 -7.23
CA THR A 215 17.27 7.64 -6.15
C THR A 215 16.81 8.07 -4.77
N LEU A 216 17.00 7.18 -3.80
CA LEU A 216 16.72 7.41 -2.37
C LEU A 216 15.22 7.63 -2.11
N GLU A 217 14.41 6.71 -2.56
CA GLU A 217 12.98 6.68 -2.30
C GLU A 217 12.70 6.28 -0.86
N LYS A 218 11.54 6.64 -0.33
CA LYS A 218 11.06 6.10 0.94
C LYS A 218 10.00 5.03 0.68
N TYR A 219 9.93 4.08 1.60
CA TYR A 219 8.93 3.03 1.56
C TYR A 219 8.07 3.10 2.82
N TYR A 220 6.77 2.96 2.62
CA TYR A 220 5.75 2.90 3.66
C TYR A 220 5.03 1.57 3.55
N ILE A 221 4.51 1.08 4.65
CA ILE A 221 3.84 -0.22 4.72
C ILE A 221 2.34 -0.05 4.83
N VAL A 222 1.62 -1.07 4.41
CA VAL A 222 0.15 -1.06 4.38
C VAL A 222 -0.45 -1.00 5.78
N ASP A 223 0.22 -1.61 6.79
CA ASP A 223 -0.31 -1.76 8.13
C ASP A 223 0.78 -1.80 9.21
N ILE A 224 0.64 -0.98 10.25
CA ILE A 224 1.60 -0.91 11.35
C ILE A 224 1.49 -2.11 12.29
N GLY A 225 0.31 -2.68 12.49
CA GLY A 225 0.12 -3.90 13.28
C GLY A 225 0.90 -5.08 12.69
N MET A 226 0.92 -5.21 11.36
CA MET A 226 1.75 -6.22 10.67
C MET A 226 3.26 -5.98 10.94
N ARG A 227 3.70 -4.72 11.01
CA ARG A 227 5.08 -4.39 11.39
C ARG A 227 5.37 -4.82 12.83
N TYR A 228 4.47 -4.54 13.75
CA TYR A 228 4.64 -4.94 15.15
C TYR A 228 4.64 -6.46 15.33
N MET A 229 3.82 -7.17 14.59
CA MET A 229 3.85 -8.64 14.54
C MET A 229 5.22 -9.17 14.11
N LEU A 230 5.86 -8.57 13.10
CA LEU A 230 7.14 -9.03 12.56
C LEU A 230 8.36 -8.59 13.37
N LEU A 231 8.34 -7.40 13.95
CA LEU A 231 9.53 -6.73 14.53
C LEU A 231 9.42 -6.46 16.04
N GLY A 232 8.21 -6.55 16.59
CA GLY A 232 7.90 -6.04 17.93
C GLY A 232 7.72 -4.50 17.93
N SER A 233 7.19 -3.98 19.04
CA SER A 233 7.02 -2.54 19.26
C SER A 233 8.34 -1.89 19.67
N ARG A 234 8.67 -0.75 19.02
CA ARG A 234 9.88 0.04 19.32
C ARG A 234 9.51 1.50 19.47
N GLN A 235 9.70 2.09 20.65
CA GLN A 235 9.38 3.50 20.92
C GLN A 235 10.21 4.48 20.06
N ALA A 236 11.44 4.13 19.72
CA ALA A 236 12.33 4.96 18.92
C ALA A 236 11.80 5.26 17.50
N ASP A 237 10.87 4.45 17.00
CA ASP A 237 10.35 4.55 15.65
C ASP A 237 9.03 5.35 15.54
N ALA A 238 8.56 5.93 16.64
CA ALA A 238 7.25 6.59 16.69
C ALA A 238 7.06 7.68 15.62
N GLY A 239 8.12 8.42 15.29
CA GLY A 239 8.11 9.43 14.22
C GLY A 239 7.84 8.82 12.85
N HIS A 240 8.57 7.76 12.49
CA HIS A 240 8.38 7.06 11.21
C HIS A 240 7.04 6.33 11.12
N VAL A 241 6.55 5.81 12.25
CA VAL A 241 5.20 5.22 12.33
C VAL A 241 4.12 6.26 12.06
N LEU A 242 4.23 7.45 12.67
CA LEU A 242 3.30 8.55 12.40
C LEU A 242 3.39 9.01 10.94
N GLU A 243 4.60 9.14 10.39
CA GLU A 243 4.82 9.48 8.99
C GLU A 243 4.16 8.45 8.06
N ASN A 244 4.26 7.15 8.35
CA ASN A 244 3.58 6.10 7.60
C ASN A 244 2.05 6.24 7.62
N ILE A 245 1.46 6.55 8.76
CA ILE A 245 0.01 6.74 8.88
C ILE A 245 -0.44 7.96 8.09
N VAL A 246 0.30 9.07 8.17
CA VAL A 246 0.02 10.28 7.39
C VAL A 246 0.14 10.00 5.89
N TYR A 247 1.14 9.24 5.46
CA TYR A 247 1.29 8.82 4.06
C TYR A 247 0.04 8.09 3.54
N LEU A 248 -0.43 7.08 4.26
CA LEU A 248 -1.63 6.32 3.88
C LEU A 248 -2.88 7.19 3.89
N GLU A 249 -3.00 8.12 4.84
CA GLU A 249 -4.12 9.07 4.89
C GLU A 249 -4.11 10.02 3.69
N LEU A 250 -2.95 10.48 3.23
CA LEU A 250 -2.83 11.31 2.04
C LEU A 250 -3.24 10.54 0.77
N LEU A 251 -2.83 9.26 0.64
CA LEU A 251 -3.31 8.39 -0.45
C LEU A 251 -4.84 8.24 -0.41
N ARG A 252 -5.41 7.98 0.77
CA ARG A 252 -6.88 7.86 0.95
C ARG A 252 -7.63 9.11 0.52
N ARG A 253 -7.02 10.28 0.69
CA ARG A 253 -7.58 11.55 0.22
C ARG A 253 -7.39 11.82 -1.27
N GLY A 254 -6.84 10.86 -2.01
CA GLY A 254 -6.66 10.94 -3.45
C GLY A 254 -5.50 11.82 -3.89
N TYR A 255 -4.47 11.93 -3.07
CA TYR A 255 -3.23 12.60 -3.45
C TYR A 255 -2.22 11.61 -4.04
N ASP A 256 -1.51 12.05 -5.05
CA ASP A 256 -0.22 11.48 -5.42
C ASP A 256 0.83 12.03 -4.44
N VAL A 257 1.53 11.14 -3.72
CA VAL A 257 2.39 11.52 -2.59
C VAL A 257 3.85 11.25 -2.90
N TYR A 258 4.68 12.26 -2.69
CA TYR A 258 6.12 12.23 -2.95
C TYR A 258 6.89 12.73 -1.72
N VAL A 259 8.16 12.33 -1.60
CA VAL A 259 9.09 12.94 -0.63
C VAL A 259 9.71 14.18 -1.28
N GLY A 260 9.54 15.32 -0.65
CA GLY A 260 10.02 16.59 -1.17
C GLY A 260 11.51 16.80 -0.92
N LYS A 261 12.20 17.42 -1.88
CA LYS A 261 13.55 17.96 -1.70
C LYS A 261 13.58 19.40 -2.18
N ILE A 262 14.06 20.29 -1.31
CA ILE A 262 14.35 21.69 -1.64
C ILE A 262 15.72 22.06 -1.09
N ASP A 263 16.66 22.37 -2.00
CA ASP A 263 18.07 22.62 -1.68
C ASP A 263 18.68 21.49 -0.81
N SER A 264 19.08 21.78 0.43
CA SER A 264 19.60 20.80 1.39
C SER A 264 18.50 20.17 2.27
N TYR A 265 17.26 20.69 2.23
CA TYR A 265 16.17 20.25 3.09
C TYR A 265 15.35 19.14 2.46
N GLU A 266 14.79 18.30 3.32
CA GLU A 266 13.74 17.34 2.98
C GLU A 266 12.40 17.85 3.49
N VAL A 267 11.36 17.68 2.69
CA VAL A 267 9.95 17.89 3.06
C VAL A 267 9.33 16.51 3.09
N ASP A 268 8.72 16.13 4.21
CA ASP A 268 8.21 14.76 4.37
C ASP A 268 7.28 14.39 3.25
N PHE A 269 6.30 15.24 2.92
CA PHE A 269 5.40 14.97 1.81
C PHE A 269 5.12 16.19 0.92
N VAL A 270 5.19 15.94 -0.38
CA VAL A 270 4.60 16.75 -1.44
C VAL A 270 3.39 16.00 -1.95
N ALA A 271 2.21 16.44 -1.62
CA ALA A 271 0.93 15.82 -1.98
C ALA A 271 0.27 16.60 -3.13
N GLN A 272 0.03 15.94 -4.26
CA GLN A 272 -0.49 16.56 -5.47
C GLN A 272 -1.82 15.93 -5.87
N ASN A 273 -2.77 16.74 -6.29
CA ASN A 273 -4.00 16.28 -6.92
C ASN A 273 -4.51 17.33 -7.91
N LYS A 274 -5.71 17.11 -8.48
CA LYS A 274 -6.34 18.05 -9.44
C LYS A 274 -6.57 19.46 -8.88
N LYS A 275 -6.57 19.64 -7.55
CA LYS A 275 -6.78 20.94 -6.89
C LYS A 275 -5.48 21.70 -6.64
N GLY A 276 -4.34 21.04 -6.77
CA GLY A 276 -3.02 21.63 -6.59
C GLY A 276 -2.06 20.79 -5.76
N THR A 277 -1.00 21.44 -5.28
CA THR A 277 0.07 20.83 -4.48
C THR A 277 0.01 21.36 -3.04
N VAL A 278 0.11 20.45 -2.08
CA VAL A 278 0.20 20.77 -0.64
C VAL A 278 1.45 20.12 -0.07
N TYR A 279 2.11 20.81 0.84
CA TYR A 279 3.34 20.35 1.49
C TYR A 279 3.05 20.02 2.95
N PHE A 280 3.58 18.90 3.43
CA PHE A 280 3.39 18.43 4.79
C PHE A 280 4.72 18.13 5.45
N GLN A 281 4.84 18.52 6.72
CA GLN A 281 5.89 18.11 7.62
C GLN A 281 5.25 17.40 8.81
N VAL A 282 5.79 16.26 9.19
CA VAL A 282 5.22 15.36 10.20
C VAL A 282 6.12 15.30 11.41
N ALA A 283 5.60 15.70 12.58
CA ALA A 283 6.33 15.64 13.83
C ALA A 283 5.45 15.11 14.96
N LEU A 284 6.02 14.33 15.88
CA LEU A 284 5.31 13.87 17.08
C LEU A 284 4.88 15.02 17.98
N THR A 285 5.70 16.05 18.06
CA THR A 285 5.44 17.25 18.85
C THR A 285 6.24 18.42 18.31
N VAL A 286 5.69 19.60 18.41
CA VAL A 286 6.32 20.89 18.10
C VAL A 286 6.29 21.85 19.30
N ARG A 287 6.19 21.29 20.51
CA ARG A 287 6.14 22.08 21.76
C ARG A 287 7.47 22.75 22.07
N ASP A 288 8.57 22.13 21.69
CA ASP A 288 9.91 22.70 21.79
C ASP A 288 10.17 23.63 20.59
N GLU A 289 10.63 24.85 20.88
CA GLU A 289 10.84 25.90 19.86
C GLU A 289 11.90 25.49 18.82
N ASN A 290 12.98 24.82 19.24
CA ASN A 290 14.03 24.35 18.31
C ASN A 290 13.46 23.28 17.37
N THR A 291 12.62 22.38 17.90
CA THR A 291 11.94 21.38 17.09
C THR A 291 10.99 22.06 16.11
N LEU A 292 10.17 23.01 16.58
CA LEU A 292 9.26 23.76 15.70
C LEU A 292 10.02 24.46 14.57
N LEU A 293 11.10 25.20 14.90
CA LEU A 293 11.92 25.89 13.90
C LEU A 293 12.55 24.92 12.90
N ARG A 294 13.04 23.77 13.36
CA ARG A 294 13.61 22.74 12.51
C ARG A 294 12.58 22.21 11.49
N GLU A 295 11.38 21.90 11.96
CA GLU A 295 10.30 21.36 11.13
C GLU A 295 9.71 22.43 10.16
N LEU A 296 9.74 23.70 10.53
CA LEU A 296 9.27 24.79 9.67
C LEU A 296 10.25 25.20 8.58
N ARG A 297 11.57 25.05 8.79
CA ARG A 297 12.61 25.48 7.83
C ARG A 297 12.39 24.96 6.40
N PRO A 298 12.09 23.66 6.16
CA PRO A 298 11.83 23.18 4.81
C PRO A 298 10.64 23.88 4.15
N LEU A 299 9.58 24.13 4.90
CA LEU A 299 8.37 24.80 4.40
C LEU A 299 8.59 26.28 4.13
N GLN A 300 9.39 26.97 4.97
CA GLN A 300 9.79 28.36 4.74
C GLN A 300 10.65 28.49 3.48
N ALA A 301 11.59 27.57 3.26
CA ALA A 301 12.39 27.56 2.05
C ALA A 301 11.56 27.43 0.77
N ILE A 302 10.42 26.73 0.81
CA ILE A 302 9.47 26.69 -0.31
C ILE A 302 8.85 28.05 -0.56
N ARG A 303 8.40 28.74 0.50
CA ARG A 303 7.75 30.06 0.41
C ARG A 303 8.67 31.09 -0.25
N ASP A 304 9.97 31.01 -0.01
CA ASP A 304 10.95 31.96 -0.58
C ASP A 304 11.18 31.75 -2.08
N HIS A 305 10.61 30.71 -2.67
CA HIS A 305 10.72 30.37 -4.12
C HIS A 305 9.39 30.46 -4.89
N TYR A 306 8.28 30.85 -4.22
CA TYR A 306 6.96 31.00 -4.84
C TYR A 306 6.32 32.33 -4.44
#